data_0c36d846a2c8945ecfebe8dc0dd8d56b
#
_entry.id   0c36d846a2c8945ecfebe8dc0dd8d56b
#
_cell.length_a   1.000
_cell.length_b   1.000
_cell.length_c   1.000
_cell.angle_alpha   90.00
_cell.angle_beta   90.00
_cell.angle_gamma   90.00
#
_symmetry.space_group_name_H-M   'P 1'
#
loop_
_entity.id
_entity.type
_entity.pdbx_description
1 polymer ?
#
loop_
_entity_poly.entity_id
_entity_poly.type
_entity_poly.pdbx_seq_one_letter_code
_entity_poly.pdbx_strand_id
1 'polypeptide(L)'
;MSGVVQRLFALAPTNPIAVRVVTGASSRTRHLHLRAGYLGLMATILTLALLFTGSEGMRGLAARGAQAFTLVSYGQVLAICLLTPVFMAGAIAHESSPRTWEIMLTTPLSSAQIVLGNLLGRLFFVVALLLSTFPLFAVTQLFGGVSGGSIMGSYAIAASTAILVGSIAIMLCVTRVGGQRAVFAFYVSVVAYLFVTYGVDAGLRQQVGTSVDVTSTTVITPLNPFLTLEVLLRSNRYVVPAEGGLWMTRPVLAQAVLFLGTAAALMAWSVLRVRLIGADERGSLGRVRQGASRTASEVWQNGIAWRELHARNLGVSSLVMRWGFLAIGVAASGVPAILHARGTLNDAGFPVAVLIVVAAESVIVALAALNASATAVTKEREDGSLDILLTTPIDPGAYLSGKLRGIVTYLWPMLAAPILGVIVAVAYSMARGLLVALPGGVVRAPLILPEVAIAFPLVLVAFTAFCVMVGLQWSVQSKGTINSVFAATGVAAAVALVSGLCGLGLGGRIPIVGPFLAGFNPLAVLQLGLAPGELFAALTVESLTELSATRAALVAGAIAGSVGYLAIVVAIRASLRQRFMMIVRRLAGTA
;
A
#
# COMPACT_ATOMS: atom_id res chain seq x y z
N MET A 1 12.58 -44.56 -7.18
CA MET A 1 11.60 -43.48 -7.01
C MET A 1 10.67 -43.47 -8.20
N SER A 2 9.35 -43.50 -8.00
CA SER A 2 8.38 -43.55 -9.11
C SER A 2 8.52 -42.28 -9.97
N GLY A 3 8.32 -42.41 -11.30
CA GLY A 3 8.44 -41.28 -12.24
C GLY A 3 7.55 -40.06 -11.89
N VAL A 4 6.52 -40.27 -11.05
CA VAL A 4 5.68 -39.19 -10.49
C VAL A 4 6.46 -38.36 -9.47
N VAL A 5 7.25 -38.98 -8.60
CA VAL A 5 8.07 -38.27 -7.61
C VAL A 5 9.15 -37.43 -8.30
N GLN A 6 9.82 -37.96 -9.32
CA GLN A 6 10.77 -37.18 -10.12
C GLN A 6 10.13 -36.00 -10.83
N ARG A 7 8.91 -36.15 -11.37
CA ARG A 7 8.17 -35.04 -11.99
C ARG A 7 7.77 -33.98 -10.96
N LEU A 8 7.37 -34.37 -9.75
CA LEU A 8 7.05 -33.42 -8.67
C LEU A 8 8.29 -32.66 -8.19
N PHE A 9 9.44 -33.34 -8.05
CA PHE A 9 10.70 -32.68 -7.71
C PHE A 9 11.15 -31.69 -8.80
N ALA A 10 10.97 -32.04 -10.08
CA ALA A 10 11.28 -31.14 -11.20
C ALA A 10 10.34 -29.91 -11.28
N LEU A 11 9.18 -29.96 -10.65
CA LEU A 11 8.24 -28.81 -10.58
C LEU A 11 8.60 -27.81 -9.46
N ALA A 12 9.15 -28.28 -8.35
CA ALA A 12 9.40 -27.42 -7.18
C ALA A 12 10.90 -27.30 -6.81
N PRO A 13 11.55 -28.25 -6.08
CA PRO A 13 12.88 -27.99 -5.54
C PRO A 13 14.00 -27.99 -6.61
N THR A 14 13.87 -28.76 -7.66
CA THR A 14 14.88 -28.86 -8.75
C THR A 14 14.49 -28.13 -10.03
N ASN A 15 13.50 -27.23 -9.96
CA ASN A 15 13.07 -26.44 -11.10
C ASN A 15 14.19 -25.53 -11.57
N PRO A 16 14.68 -25.65 -12.83
CA PRO A 16 15.85 -24.89 -13.30
C PRO A 16 15.63 -23.38 -13.30
N ILE A 17 14.38 -22.91 -13.48
CA ILE A 17 14.04 -21.48 -13.42
C ILE A 17 14.10 -21.00 -11.97
N ALA A 18 13.51 -21.74 -11.03
CA ALA A 18 13.54 -21.38 -9.62
C ALA A 18 14.99 -21.34 -9.10
N VAL A 19 15.78 -22.36 -9.39
CA VAL A 19 17.20 -22.42 -9.02
C VAL A 19 17.98 -21.24 -9.61
N ARG A 20 17.81 -20.93 -10.88
CA ARG A 20 18.46 -19.77 -11.53
C ARG A 20 18.08 -18.44 -10.87
N VAL A 21 16.78 -18.25 -10.56
CA VAL A 21 16.28 -17.03 -9.92
C VAL A 21 16.85 -16.90 -8.50
N VAL A 22 16.84 -17.97 -7.73
CA VAL A 22 17.33 -17.97 -6.34
C VAL A 22 18.85 -17.77 -6.30
N THR A 23 19.63 -18.53 -7.06
CA THR A 23 21.10 -18.42 -7.07
C THR A 23 21.58 -17.07 -7.61
N GLY A 24 20.97 -16.59 -8.72
CA GLY A 24 21.31 -15.30 -9.31
C GLY A 24 20.93 -14.10 -8.45
N ALA A 25 19.94 -14.24 -7.59
CA ALA A 25 19.53 -13.16 -6.70
C ALA A 25 20.18 -13.24 -5.31
N SER A 26 20.43 -14.45 -4.77
CA SER A 26 21.05 -14.62 -3.45
C SER A 26 22.50 -14.09 -3.39
N SER A 27 23.23 -14.12 -4.48
CA SER A 27 24.58 -13.55 -4.59
C SER A 27 24.64 -12.01 -4.57
N ARG A 28 23.47 -11.33 -4.64
CA ARG A 28 23.42 -9.86 -4.68
C ARG A 28 23.28 -9.28 -3.28
N THR A 29 24.21 -8.43 -2.87
CA THR A 29 24.20 -7.70 -1.59
C THR A 29 22.91 -6.91 -1.32
N ARG A 30 22.18 -6.58 -2.39
CA ARG A 30 20.89 -5.86 -2.31
C ARG A 30 19.82 -6.61 -1.49
N HIS A 31 19.75 -7.94 -1.62
CA HIS A 31 18.79 -8.73 -0.84
C HIS A 31 19.13 -8.74 0.66
N LEU A 32 20.42 -8.63 1.00
CA LEU A 32 20.86 -8.46 2.38
C LEU A 32 20.37 -7.11 2.94
N HIS A 33 20.57 -6.01 2.21
CA HIS A 33 20.11 -4.68 2.62
C HIS A 33 18.58 -4.60 2.76
N LEU A 34 17.85 -5.27 1.88
CA LEU A 34 16.39 -5.33 1.96
C LEU A 34 15.92 -6.07 3.21
N ARG A 35 16.53 -7.23 3.52
CA ARG A 35 16.22 -7.98 4.74
C ARG A 35 16.60 -7.19 5.98
N ALA A 36 17.77 -6.56 6.00
CA ALA A 36 18.20 -5.71 7.11
C ALA A 36 17.26 -4.51 7.32
N GLY A 37 16.85 -3.83 6.23
CA GLY A 37 15.89 -2.73 6.29
C GLY A 37 14.52 -3.16 6.79
N TYR A 38 14.01 -4.30 6.30
CA TYR A 38 12.75 -4.86 6.75
C TYR A 38 12.79 -5.26 8.24
N LEU A 39 13.86 -5.96 8.67
CA LEU A 39 14.06 -6.30 10.08
C LEU A 39 14.21 -5.06 10.95
N GLY A 40 14.97 -4.07 10.48
CA GLY A 40 15.12 -2.79 11.18
C GLY A 40 13.79 -2.07 11.37
N LEU A 41 12.94 -2.06 10.34
CA LEU A 41 11.60 -1.50 10.42
C LEU A 41 10.74 -2.27 11.44
N MET A 42 10.70 -3.60 11.37
CA MET A 42 9.93 -4.42 12.32
C MET A 42 10.45 -4.29 13.75
N ALA A 43 11.78 -4.22 13.94
CA ALA A 43 12.39 -3.96 15.25
C ALA A 43 12.04 -2.56 15.77
N THR A 44 11.99 -1.54 14.91
CA THR A 44 11.55 -0.19 15.29
C THR A 44 10.10 -0.19 15.75
N ILE A 45 9.21 -0.88 15.02
CA ILE A 45 7.81 -1.03 15.42
C ILE A 45 7.70 -1.71 16.78
N LEU A 46 8.43 -2.80 16.98
CA LEU A 46 8.48 -3.53 18.24
C LEU A 46 8.95 -2.63 19.39
N THR A 47 10.05 -1.91 19.19
CA THR A 47 10.62 -1.03 20.22
C THR A 47 9.66 0.11 20.56
N LEU A 48 9.08 0.78 19.55
CA LEU A 48 8.08 1.83 19.78
C LEU A 48 6.85 1.27 20.51
N ALA A 49 6.36 0.10 20.12
CA ALA A 49 5.25 -0.54 20.79
C ALA A 49 5.53 -0.82 22.28
N LEU A 50 6.72 -1.33 22.61
CA LEU A 50 7.12 -1.62 23.98
C LEU A 50 7.34 -0.35 24.81
N LEU A 51 7.91 0.71 24.22
CA LEU A 51 8.17 1.98 24.91
C LEU A 51 6.88 2.74 25.24
N PHE A 52 5.92 2.72 24.32
CA PHE A 52 4.70 3.54 24.44
C PHE A 52 3.51 2.81 25.09
N THR A 53 3.65 1.54 25.44
CA THR A 53 2.62 0.80 26.19
C THR A 53 2.84 0.98 27.68
N GLY A 54 2.18 1.97 28.29
CA GLY A 54 2.31 2.24 29.73
C GLY A 54 1.31 1.42 30.55
N SER A 55 1.77 0.44 31.33
CA SER A 55 1.03 -0.16 32.46
C SER A 55 2.05 -0.81 33.40
N GLU A 56 1.87 -0.63 34.70
CA GLU A 56 2.75 -1.16 35.71
C GLU A 56 2.32 -2.59 36.13
N GLY A 57 3.28 -3.40 36.60
CA GLY A 57 3.07 -4.75 37.11
C GLY A 57 3.09 -5.86 36.04
N MET A 58 3.00 -7.14 36.50
CA MET A 58 3.10 -8.32 35.62
C MET A 58 1.98 -8.39 34.56
N ARG A 59 0.76 -7.97 34.90
CA ARG A 59 -0.36 -7.87 33.93
C ARG A 59 -0.07 -6.82 32.87
N GLY A 60 0.59 -5.74 33.24
CA GLY A 60 1.05 -4.71 32.32
C GLY A 60 2.10 -5.20 31.33
N LEU A 61 3.04 -6.04 31.78
CA LEU A 61 4.04 -6.64 30.88
C LEU A 61 3.38 -7.55 29.82
N ALA A 62 2.44 -8.40 30.23
CA ALA A 62 1.69 -9.25 29.30
C ALA A 62 0.87 -8.44 28.28
N ALA A 63 0.25 -7.35 28.73
CA ALA A 63 -0.48 -6.44 27.83
C ALA A 63 0.46 -5.75 26.82
N ARG A 64 1.67 -5.36 27.25
CA ARG A 64 2.72 -4.81 26.35
C ARG A 64 3.14 -5.82 25.29
N GLY A 65 3.41 -7.08 25.71
CA GLY A 65 3.75 -8.15 24.78
C GLY A 65 2.66 -8.40 23.74
N ALA A 66 1.39 -8.48 24.16
CA ALA A 66 0.25 -8.67 23.28
C ALA A 66 0.05 -7.50 22.30
N GLN A 67 0.21 -6.25 22.77
CA GLN A 67 0.09 -5.07 21.93
C GLN A 67 1.25 -4.95 20.92
N ALA A 68 2.47 -5.23 21.35
CA ALA A 68 3.65 -5.26 20.50
C ALA A 68 3.50 -6.34 19.41
N PHE A 69 3.06 -7.54 19.78
CA PHE A 69 2.73 -8.62 18.86
C PHE A 69 1.68 -8.20 17.84
N THR A 70 0.63 -7.53 18.28
CA THR A 70 -0.43 -7.01 17.42
C THR A 70 0.12 -6.07 16.35
N LEU A 71 0.90 -5.06 16.75
CA LEU A 71 1.45 -4.06 15.83
C LEU A 71 2.46 -4.66 14.85
N VAL A 72 3.33 -5.56 15.32
CA VAL A 72 4.30 -6.26 14.45
C VAL A 72 3.57 -7.17 13.46
N SER A 73 2.51 -7.87 13.88
CA SER A 73 1.69 -8.72 12.99
C SER A 73 0.99 -7.93 11.89
N TYR A 74 0.37 -6.81 12.23
CA TYR A 74 -0.21 -5.91 11.22
C TYR A 74 0.85 -5.34 10.27
N GLY A 75 1.98 -4.90 10.82
CA GLY A 75 3.11 -4.42 10.02
C GLY A 75 3.66 -5.49 9.08
N GLN A 76 3.73 -6.75 9.52
CA GLN A 76 4.17 -7.88 8.71
C GLN A 76 3.21 -8.16 7.54
N VAL A 77 1.90 -8.26 7.79
CA VAL A 77 0.90 -8.48 6.73
C VAL A 77 0.89 -7.32 5.74
N LEU A 78 0.96 -6.08 6.23
CA LEU A 78 1.05 -4.89 5.38
C LEU A 78 2.31 -4.92 4.51
N ALA A 79 3.47 -5.22 5.10
CA ALA A 79 4.72 -5.33 4.37
C ALA A 79 4.65 -6.42 3.29
N ILE A 80 4.04 -7.58 3.58
CA ILE A 80 3.84 -8.65 2.60
C ILE A 80 2.92 -8.20 1.46
N CYS A 81 1.82 -7.53 1.75
CA CYS A 81 0.93 -6.98 0.71
C CYS A 81 1.64 -5.96 -0.20
N LEU A 82 2.59 -5.19 0.34
CA LEU A 82 3.34 -4.19 -0.42
C LEU A 82 4.55 -4.78 -1.15
N LEU A 83 5.33 -5.67 -0.50
CA LEU A 83 6.59 -6.17 -1.04
C LEU A 83 6.41 -7.32 -2.03
N THR A 84 5.43 -8.20 -1.82
CA THR A 84 5.21 -9.34 -2.71
C THR A 84 4.97 -8.91 -4.15
N PRO A 85 4.09 -7.94 -4.47
CA PRO A 85 3.93 -7.45 -5.83
C PRO A 85 5.21 -6.90 -6.44
N VAL A 86 6.04 -6.25 -5.63
CA VAL A 86 7.32 -5.68 -6.10
C VAL A 86 8.31 -6.78 -6.48
N PHE A 87 8.44 -7.83 -5.67
CA PHE A 87 9.27 -8.98 -6.03
C PHE A 87 8.76 -9.68 -7.28
N MET A 88 7.44 -9.73 -7.47
CA MET A 88 6.81 -10.32 -8.64
C MET A 88 6.87 -9.41 -9.88
N ALA A 89 6.92 -8.08 -9.72
CA ALA A 89 7.02 -7.13 -10.82
C ALA A 89 8.22 -7.40 -11.73
N GLY A 90 9.33 -7.93 -11.17
CA GLY A 90 10.46 -8.38 -11.95
C GLY A 90 10.16 -9.53 -12.92
N ALA A 91 9.21 -10.43 -12.59
CA ALA A 91 8.73 -11.44 -13.54
C ALA A 91 7.96 -10.77 -14.67
N ILE A 92 7.12 -9.80 -14.33
CA ILE A 92 6.27 -9.10 -15.30
C ILE A 92 7.12 -8.27 -16.28
N ALA A 93 8.15 -7.58 -15.78
CA ALA A 93 8.95 -6.66 -16.60
C ALA A 93 10.01 -7.36 -17.46
N HIS A 94 10.73 -8.38 -16.92
CA HIS A 94 11.80 -9.06 -17.66
C HIS A 94 11.29 -10.12 -18.63
N GLU A 95 10.20 -10.78 -18.32
CA GLU A 95 9.65 -11.86 -19.14
C GLU A 95 8.58 -11.41 -20.11
N SER A 96 7.97 -10.24 -19.90
CA SER A 96 7.05 -9.62 -20.87
C SER A 96 7.76 -9.01 -22.08
N SER A 97 9.10 -8.94 -22.10
CA SER A 97 9.82 -8.57 -23.32
C SER A 97 9.64 -9.69 -24.37
N PRO A 98 9.18 -9.37 -25.59
CA PRO A 98 8.92 -10.39 -26.62
C PRO A 98 10.13 -11.33 -26.87
N ARG A 99 11.34 -10.79 -26.86
CA ARG A 99 12.57 -11.54 -27.09
C ARG A 99 12.87 -12.60 -26.02
N THR A 100 12.70 -12.25 -24.74
CA THR A 100 12.99 -13.17 -23.63
C THR A 100 11.95 -14.29 -23.58
N TRP A 101 10.71 -13.96 -23.87
CA TRP A 101 9.61 -14.90 -23.87
C TRP A 101 9.72 -15.93 -25.01
N GLU A 102 10.04 -15.46 -26.23
CA GLU A 102 10.27 -16.34 -27.37
C GLU A 102 11.39 -17.33 -27.10
N ILE A 103 12.54 -16.87 -26.55
CA ILE A 103 13.65 -17.74 -26.17
C ILE A 103 13.19 -18.77 -25.12
N MET A 104 12.40 -18.37 -24.15
CA MET A 104 11.94 -19.27 -23.09
C MET A 104 10.96 -20.34 -23.61
N LEU A 105 10.12 -19.99 -24.59
CA LEU A 105 9.20 -20.93 -25.23
C LEU A 105 9.87 -21.91 -26.17
N THR A 106 11.09 -21.61 -26.69
CA THR A 106 11.89 -22.55 -27.50
C THR A 106 12.68 -23.57 -26.65
N THR A 107 12.76 -23.35 -25.33
CA THR A 107 13.40 -24.31 -24.41
C THR A 107 12.55 -25.56 -24.19
N PRO A 108 13.13 -26.73 -23.89
CA PRO A 108 12.40 -27.97 -23.62
C PRO A 108 11.72 -27.98 -22.24
N LEU A 109 11.39 -26.81 -21.68
CA LEU A 109 10.71 -26.67 -20.40
C LEU A 109 9.20 -26.83 -20.55
N SER A 110 8.58 -27.53 -19.60
CA SER A 110 7.12 -27.62 -19.55
C SER A 110 6.49 -26.29 -19.13
N SER A 111 5.24 -26.02 -19.57
CA SER A 111 4.49 -24.82 -19.15
C SER A 111 4.41 -24.68 -17.63
N ALA A 112 4.23 -25.81 -16.93
CA ALA A 112 4.19 -25.85 -15.46
C ALA A 112 5.55 -25.47 -14.85
N GLN A 113 6.66 -25.93 -15.40
CA GLN A 113 8.00 -25.54 -14.94
C GLN A 113 8.27 -24.04 -15.12
N ILE A 114 7.81 -23.45 -16.23
CA ILE A 114 7.96 -22.02 -16.50
C ILE A 114 7.16 -21.21 -15.47
N VAL A 115 5.88 -21.50 -15.30
CA VAL A 115 4.97 -20.73 -14.42
C VAL A 115 5.33 -20.90 -12.95
N LEU A 116 5.43 -22.19 -12.48
CA LEU A 116 5.73 -22.48 -11.08
C LEU A 116 7.16 -22.12 -10.71
N GLY A 117 8.13 -22.29 -11.63
CA GLY A 117 9.51 -21.90 -11.38
C GLY A 117 9.68 -20.41 -11.12
N ASN A 118 8.95 -19.57 -11.85
CA ASN A 118 8.92 -18.14 -11.62
C ASN A 118 8.26 -17.76 -10.29
N LEU A 119 7.12 -18.38 -9.97
CA LEU A 119 6.44 -18.15 -8.70
C LEU A 119 7.35 -18.54 -7.53
N LEU A 120 7.84 -19.79 -7.51
CA LEU A 120 8.62 -20.34 -6.39
C LEU A 120 9.96 -19.63 -6.20
N GLY A 121 10.67 -19.33 -7.30
CA GLY A 121 11.94 -18.63 -7.23
C GLY A 121 11.84 -17.24 -6.60
N ARG A 122 10.71 -16.56 -6.77
CA ARG A 122 10.48 -15.23 -6.19
C ARG A 122 9.83 -15.29 -4.81
N LEU A 123 8.91 -16.23 -4.58
CA LEU A 123 8.35 -16.48 -3.25
C LEU A 123 9.43 -16.87 -2.23
N PHE A 124 10.52 -17.48 -2.66
CA PHE A 124 11.66 -17.80 -1.80
C PHE A 124 12.14 -16.57 -1.01
N PHE A 125 12.24 -15.40 -1.67
CA PHE A 125 12.65 -14.17 -1.00
C PHE A 125 11.60 -13.63 -0.03
N VAL A 126 10.33 -13.77 -0.36
CA VAL A 126 9.22 -13.37 0.53
C VAL A 126 9.19 -14.27 1.77
N VAL A 127 9.35 -15.59 1.59
CA VAL A 127 9.46 -16.54 2.69
C VAL A 127 10.68 -16.25 3.56
N ALA A 128 11.83 -15.93 2.94
CA ALA A 128 13.02 -15.54 3.68
C ALA A 128 12.83 -14.26 4.52
N LEU A 129 12.05 -13.29 4.03
CA LEU A 129 11.65 -12.12 4.81
C LEU A 129 10.74 -12.51 5.98
N LEU A 130 9.71 -13.33 5.74
CA LEU A 130 8.82 -13.83 6.78
C LEU A 130 9.60 -14.54 7.89
N LEU A 131 10.47 -15.48 7.54
CA LEU A 131 11.26 -16.22 8.52
C LEU A 131 12.24 -15.32 9.29
N SER A 132 12.71 -14.23 8.69
CA SER A 132 13.59 -13.28 9.36
C SER A 132 12.94 -12.58 10.56
N THR A 133 11.61 -12.43 10.58
CA THR A 133 10.89 -11.81 11.71
C THR A 133 10.60 -12.78 12.86
N PHE A 134 10.85 -14.07 12.69
CA PHE A 134 10.57 -15.06 13.70
C PHE A 134 11.22 -14.76 15.08
N PRO A 135 12.50 -14.32 15.15
CA PRO A 135 13.11 -13.93 16.42
C PRO A 135 12.39 -12.76 17.10
N LEU A 136 11.86 -11.80 16.33
CA LEU A 136 11.13 -10.65 16.89
C LEU A 136 9.81 -11.11 17.55
N PHE A 137 9.11 -12.06 16.94
CA PHE A 137 7.92 -12.64 17.56
C PHE A 137 8.24 -13.46 18.79
N ALA A 138 9.37 -14.17 18.81
CA ALA A 138 9.83 -14.87 20.02
C ALA A 138 10.10 -13.89 21.18
N VAL A 139 10.65 -12.70 20.90
CA VAL A 139 10.82 -11.65 21.91
C VAL A 139 9.47 -11.19 22.48
N THR A 140 8.42 -11.02 21.65
CA THR A 140 7.10 -10.63 22.18
C THR A 140 6.52 -11.68 23.13
N GLN A 141 6.83 -12.96 22.91
CA GLN A 141 6.38 -14.06 23.77
C GLN A 141 7.02 -14.03 25.16
N LEU A 142 8.26 -13.52 25.27
CA LEU A 142 8.95 -13.38 26.56
C LEU A 142 8.24 -12.41 27.52
N PHE A 143 7.52 -11.43 26.99
CA PHE A 143 6.71 -10.51 27.80
C PHE A 143 5.39 -11.14 28.28
N GLY A 144 5.01 -12.31 27.75
CA GLY A 144 3.74 -12.97 28.04
C GLY A 144 2.56 -12.44 27.21
N GLY A 145 1.38 -13.03 27.43
CA GLY A 145 0.13 -12.60 26.76
C GLY A 145 -0.02 -13.05 25.30
N VAL A 146 0.96 -13.75 24.72
CA VAL A 146 0.93 -14.23 23.33
C VAL A 146 1.08 -15.75 23.29
N SER A 147 0.11 -16.44 22.69
CA SER A 147 0.20 -17.89 22.51
C SER A 147 1.04 -18.25 21.28
N GLY A 148 1.74 -19.40 21.33
CA GLY A 148 2.46 -19.92 20.16
C GLY A 148 1.53 -20.17 18.96
N GLY A 149 0.28 -20.55 19.24
CA GLY A 149 -0.77 -20.72 18.22
C GLY A 149 -1.11 -19.42 17.50
N SER A 150 -1.14 -18.28 18.20
CA SER A 150 -1.38 -16.97 17.60
C SER A 150 -0.22 -16.55 16.69
N ILE A 151 1.02 -16.87 17.06
CA ILE A 151 2.21 -16.62 16.22
C ILE A 151 2.10 -17.46 14.94
N MET A 152 1.88 -18.77 15.05
CA MET A 152 1.73 -19.63 13.87
C MET A 152 0.56 -19.22 12.98
N GLY A 153 -0.56 -18.80 13.57
CA GLY A 153 -1.71 -18.27 12.84
C GLY A 153 -1.37 -17.01 12.05
N SER A 154 -0.65 -16.07 12.64
CA SER A 154 -0.19 -14.84 11.98
C SER A 154 0.74 -15.15 10.79
N TYR A 155 1.66 -16.11 10.92
CA TYR A 155 2.50 -16.58 9.82
C TYR A 155 1.70 -17.29 8.72
N ALA A 156 0.70 -18.10 9.07
CA ALA A 156 -0.17 -18.77 8.11
C ALA A 156 -0.97 -17.74 7.27
N ILE A 157 -1.51 -16.71 7.92
CA ILE A 157 -2.19 -15.59 7.26
C ILE A 157 -1.23 -14.87 6.28
N ALA A 158 -0.05 -14.49 6.74
CA ALA A 158 0.93 -13.78 5.93
C ALA A 158 1.44 -14.64 4.75
N ALA A 159 1.74 -15.92 4.98
CA ALA A 159 2.21 -16.83 3.93
C ALA A 159 1.15 -17.12 2.87
N SER A 160 -0.09 -17.42 3.27
CA SER A 160 -1.20 -17.64 2.33
C SER A 160 -1.49 -16.39 1.50
N THR A 161 -1.43 -15.21 2.11
CA THR A 161 -1.56 -13.92 1.43
C THR A 161 -0.42 -13.71 0.41
N ALA A 162 0.82 -13.99 0.78
CA ALA A 162 1.97 -13.87 -0.13
C ALA A 162 1.81 -14.79 -1.35
N ILE A 163 1.37 -16.03 -1.16
CA ILE A 163 1.16 -17.00 -2.24
C ILE A 163 0.04 -16.54 -3.18
N LEU A 164 -1.08 -16.07 -2.65
CA LEU A 164 -2.19 -15.54 -3.47
C LEU A 164 -1.74 -14.32 -4.28
N VAL A 165 -1.16 -13.31 -3.63
CA VAL A 165 -0.68 -12.08 -4.26
C VAL A 165 0.37 -12.39 -5.34
N GLY A 166 1.28 -13.32 -5.04
CA GLY A 166 2.27 -13.81 -6.01
C GLY A 166 1.63 -14.49 -7.21
N SER A 167 0.61 -15.31 -6.99
CA SER A 167 -0.11 -16.02 -8.05
C SER A 167 -0.88 -15.09 -8.96
N ILE A 168 -1.52 -14.05 -8.41
CA ILE A 168 -2.19 -13.00 -9.19
C ILE A 168 -1.17 -12.25 -10.05
N ALA A 169 -0.01 -11.91 -9.48
CA ALA A 169 1.04 -11.21 -10.22
C ALA A 169 1.58 -12.05 -11.39
N ILE A 170 1.79 -13.37 -11.22
CA ILE A 170 2.21 -14.27 -12.31
C ILE A 170 1.10 -14.42 -13.36
N MET A 171 -0.17 -14.52 -12.95
CA MET A 171 -1.30 -14.55 -13.87
C MET A 171 -1.32 -13.30 -14.76
N LEU A 172 -1.14 -12.09 -14.18
CA LEU A 172 -1.06 -10.85 -14.93
C LEU A 172 0.14 -10.82 -15.88
N CYS A 173 1.26 -11.44 -15.50
CA CYS A 173 2.43 -11.60 -16.36
C CYS A 173 2.10 -12.46 -17.59
N VAL A 174 1.44 -13.59 -17.39
CA VAL A 174 1.05 -14.51 -18.47
C VAL A 174 0.03 -13.88 -19.43
N THR A 175 -0.94 -13.11 -18.91
CA THR A 175 -1.94 -12.42 -19.74
C THR A 175 -1.37 -11.28 -20.56
N ARG A 176 -0.08 -10.95 -20.40
CA ARG A 176 0.57 -9.80 -21.05
C ARG A 176 -0.22 -8.48 -20.94
N VAL A 177 -1.03 -8.34 -19.90
CA VAL A 177 -1.56 -7.04 -19.49
C VAL A 177 -0.36 -6.21 -19.07
N GLY A 178 0.41 -5.78 -20.08
CA GLY A 178 1.79 -5.51 -19.98
C GLY A 178 2.21 -4.18 -19.39
N GLY A 179 3.40 -4.18 -18.84
CA GLY A 179 4.18 -3.02 -18.48
C GLY A 179 3.85 -2.43 -17.13
N GLN A 180 4.37 -1.27 -16.88
CA GLN A 180 4.27 -0.54 -15.61
C GLN A 180 2.82 -0.18 -15.21
N ARG A 181 1.90 -0.06 -16.18
CA ARG A 181 0.47 0.16 -15.93
C ARG A 181 -0.18 -1.04 -15.22
N ALA A 182 0.27 -2.26 -15.53
CA ALA A 182 -0.24 -3.47 -14.88
C ALA A 182 0.17 -3.54 -13.40
N VAL A 183 1.40 -3.17 -13.06
CA VAL A 183 1.87 -3.14 -11.67
C VAL A 183 1.06 -2.12 -10.86
N PHE A 184 0.85 -0.94 -11.42
CA PHE A 184 0.03 0.08 -10.76
C PHE A 184 -1.43 -0.37 -10.61
N ALA A 185 -2.05 -0.86 -11.68
CA ALA A 185 -3.42 -1.39 -11.64
C ALA A 185 -3.56 -2.53 -10.63
N PHE A 186 -2.55 -3.37 -10.49
CA PHE A 186 -2.50 -4.42 -9.49
C PHE A 186 -2.52 -3.84 -8.05
N TYR A 187 -1.67 -2.83 -7.74
CA TYR A 187 -1.69 -2.19 -6.42
C TYR A 187 -3.05 -1.54 -6.12
N VAL A 188 -3.61 -0.81 -7.09
CA VAL A 188 -4.94 -0.20 -6.94
C VAL A 188 -6.00 -1.26 -6.66
N SER A 189 -5.97 -2.37 -7.39
CA SER A 189 -6.93 -3.47 -7.21
C SER A 189 -6.79 -4.13 -5.84
N VAL A 190 -5.56 -4.35 -5.35
CA VAL A 190 -5.32 -4.93 -4.01
C VAL A 190 -5.81 -3.99 -2.93
N VAL A 191 -5.49 -2.70 -3.01
CA VAL A 191 -5.95 -1.71 -2.03
C VAL A 191 -7.47 -1.61 -2.05
N ALA A 192 -8.08 -1.47 -3.24
CA ALA A 192 -9.54 -1.43 -3.37
C ALA A 192 -10.20 -2.69 -2.79
N TYR A 193 -9.66 -3.88 -3.09
CA TYR A 193 -10.16 -5.14 -2.54
C TYR A 193 -10.11 -5.16 -1.00
N LEU A 194 -8.99 -4.76 -0.40
CA LEU A 194 -8.83 -4.76 1.05
C LEU A 194 -9.79 -3.80 1.74
N PHE A 195 -9.96 -2.59 1.18
CA PHE A 195 -10.86 -1.61 1.77
C PHE A 195 -12.34 -1.93 1.54
N VAL A 196 -12.71 -2.43 0.35
CA VAL A 196 -14.10 -2.86 0.06
C VAL A 196 -14.49 -4.02 0.98
N THR A 197 -13.64 -5.04 1.10
CA THR A 197 -13.93 -6.18 1.97
C THR A 197 -13.99 -5.77 3.44
N TYR A 198 -13.14 -4.85 3.88
CA TYR A 198 -13.20 -4.29 5.23
C TYR A 198 -14.51 -3.50 5.46
N GLY A 199 -14.91 -2.66 4.51
CA GLY A 199 -16.14 -1.86 4.61
C GLY A 199 -17.41 -2.73 4.60
N VAL A 200 -17.46 -3.77 3.76
CA VAL A 200 -18.58 -4.72 3.72
C VAL A 200 -18.67 -5.51 5.03
N ASP A 201 -17.52 -5.99 5.54
CA ASP A 201 -17.46 -6.69 6.82
C ASP A 201 -17.95 -5.80 7.97
N ALA A 202 -17.50 -4.56 8.04
CA ALA A 202 -17.95 -3.60 9.04
C ALA A 202 -19.48 -3.36 9.02
N GLY A 203 -20.08 -3.37 7.83
CA GLY A 203 -21.52 -3.26 7.66
C GLY A 203 -22.32 -4.53 8.02
N LEU A 204 -21.68 -5.69 7.91
CA LEU A 204 -22.31 -7.01 8.21
C LEU A 204 -22.12 -7.44 9.66
N ARG A 205 -21.21 -6.82 10.40
CA ARG A 205 -20.97 -7.16 11.82
C ARG A 205 -22.20 -6.88 12.66
N GLN A 206 -22.64 -7.89 13.41
CA GLN A 206 -23.73 -7.75 14.36
C GLN A 206 -23.17 -7.59 15.77
N GLN A 207 -23.71 -6.64 16.53
CA GLN A 207 -23.42 -6.54 17.96
C GLN A 207 -24.07 -7.71 18.68
N VAL A 208 -23.29 -8.45 19.46
CA VAL A 208 -23.74 -9.63 20.20
C VAL A 208 -23.79 -9.29 21.70
N GLY A 209 -24.99 -9.29 22.26
CA GLY A 209 -25.21 -8.97 23.68
C GLY A 209 -25.32 -7.47 23.98
N THR A 210 -25.29 -7.13 25.28
CA THR A 210 -25.40 -5.74 25.79
C THR A 210 -24.08 -4.97 25.79
N SER A 211 -22.95 -5.65 25.54
CA SER A 211 -21.63 -5.00 25.49
C SER A 211 -21.33 -4.50 24.08
N VAL A 212 -21.08 -3.22 23.96
CA VAL A 212 -20.77 -2.51 22.70
C VAL A 212 -19.49 -3.07 22.01
N ASP A 213 -18.65 -3.80 22.76
CA ASP A 213 -17.33 -4.26 22.32
C ASP A 213 -17.31 -5.68 21.72
N VAL A 214 -18.41 -6.43 21.76
CA VAL A 214 -18.47 -7.82 21.28
C VAL A 214 -19.20 -7.87 19.96
N THR A 215 -18.52 -8.33 18.91
CA THR A 215 -19.06 -8.44 17.55
C THR A 215 -18.97 -9.86 17.03
N SER A 216 -19.80 -10.19 16.03
CA SER A 216 -19.74 -11.50 15.36
C SER A 216 -18.69 -11.52 14.26
N THR A 217 -18.13 -12.73 13.98
CA THR A 217 -17.43 -12.97 12.72
C THR A 217 -18.43 -12.98 11.56
N THR A 218 -17.99 -12.60 10.38
CA THR A 218 -18.82 -12.55 9.17
C THR A 218 -18.30 -13.52 8.09
N VAL A 219 -19.08 -13.73 7.05
CA VAL A 219 -18.65 -14.50 5.86
C VAL A 219 -17.47 -13.82 5.14
N ILE A 220 -17.34 -12.50 5.26
CA ILE A 220 -16.28 -11.70 4.62
C ILE A 220 -14.96 -11.80 5.39
N THR A 221 -15.00 -12.11 6.68
CA THR A 221 -13.80 -12.16 7.54
C THR A 221 -12.64 -12.96 6.93
N PRO A 222 -12.80 -14.20 6.41
CA PRO A 222 -11.71 -14.98 5.83
C PRO A 222 -11.22 -14.46 4.46
N LEU A 223 -11.96 -13.58 3.82
CA LEU A 223 -11.57 -12.99 2.53
C LEU A 223 -10.50 -11.90 2.68
N ASN A 224 -10.41 -11.27 3.86
CA ASN A 224 -9.47 -10.19 4.10
C ASN A 224 -8.43 -10.58 5.17
N PRO A 225 -7.12 -10.58 4.84
CA PRO A 225 -6.07 -10.99 5.77
C PRO A 225 -6.00 -10.11 7.03
N PHE A 226 -6.38 -8.83 6.92
CA PHE A 226 -6.40 -7.94 8.08
C PHE A 226 -7.56 -8.24 9.03
N LEU A 227 -8.74 -8.60 8.49
CA LEU A 227 -9.88 -9.01 9.31
C LEU A 227 -9.63 -10.35 10.01
N THR A 228 -9.07 -11.32 9.28
CA THR A 228 -8.71 -12.62 9.88
C THR A 228 -7.65 -12.44 10.97
N LEU A 229 -6.68 -11.56 10.75
CA LEU A 229 -5.67 -11.23 11.74
C LEU A 229 -6.29 -10.54 12.96
N GLU A 230 -7.23 -9.63 12.75
CA GLU A 230 -7.96 -8.96 13.85
C GLU A 230 -8.69 -9.97 14.74
N VAL A 231 -9.41 -10.93 14.15
CA VAL A 231 -10.10 -12.00 14.89
C VAL A 231 -9.10 -12.88 15.65
N LEU A 232 -7.95 -13.21 15.05
CA LEU A 232 -6.89 -13.97 15.70
C LEU A 232 -6.30 -13.24 16.91
N LEU A 233 -6.03 -11.93 16.77
CA LEU A 233 -5.35 -11.12 17.78
C LEU A 233 -6.29 -10.66 18.91
N ARG A 234 -7.58 -10.48 18.60
CA ARG A 234 -8.61 -9.98 19.52
C ARG A 234 -9.75 -10.98 19.71
N SER A 235 -9.40 -12.26 19.87
CA SER A 235 -10.40 -13.36 20.00
C SER A 235 -11.45 -13.11 21.09
N ASN A 236 -11.13 -12.35 22.13
CA ASN A 236 -12.07 -12.01 23.22
C ASN A 236 -13.21 -11.04 22.78
N ARG A 237 -13.06 -10.36 21.65
CA ARG A 237 -14.06 -9.43 21.12
C ARG A 237 -14.94 -10.04 20.04
N TYR A 238 -14.63 -11.27 19.60
CA TYR A 238 -15.32 -11.92 18.52
C TYR A 238 -16.06 -13.17 19.02
N VAL A 239 -17.35 -13.21 18.77
CA VAL A 239 -18.19 -14.39 19.02
C VAL A 239 -18.55 -15.02 17.68
N VAL A 240 -18.38 -16.33 17.61
CA VAL A 240 -18.81 -17.09 16.43
C VAL A 240 -20.33 -17.24 16.50
N PRO A 241 -21.09 -16.91 15.43
CA PRO A 241 -22.53 -17.16 15.38
C PRO A 241 -22.82 -18.65 15.58
N ALA A 242 -23.86 -18.98 16.33
CA ALA A 242 -24.25 -20.37 16.64
C ALA A 242 -24.51 -21.20 15.37
N GLU A 243 -25.00 -20.56 14.31
CA GLU A 243 -25.26 -21.17 13.00
C GLU A 243 -24.07 -21.07 12.05
N GLY A 244 -22.93 -20.51 12.50
CA GLY A 244 -21.71 -20.34 11.69
C GLY A 244 -21.05 -21.68 11.39
N GLY A 245 -20.97 -22.04 10.10
CA GLY A 245 -20.23 -23.23 9.66
C GLY A 245 -18.71 -23.08 9.88
N LEU A 246 -17.93 -24.09 9.48
CA LEU A 246 -16.44 -24.10 9.60
C LEU A 246 -15.77 -22.84 9.07
N TRP A 247 -16.39 -22.15 8.14
CA TRP A 247 -15.93 -20.89 7.53
C TRP A 247 -15.83 -19.75 8.55
N MET A 248 -16.80 -19.62 9.43
CA MET A 248 -16.84 -18.56 10.46
C MET A 248 -16.16 -18.99 11.77
N THR A 249 -16.19 -20.31 12.09
CA THR A 249 -15.62 -20.84 13.34
C THR A 249 -14.09 -20.84 13.34
N ARG A 250 -13.47 -21.03 12.17
CA ARG A 250 -12.02 -21.11 12.00
C ARG A 250 -11.53 -20.21 10.87
N PRO A 251 -11.62 -18.88 11.01
CA PRO A 251 -11.35 -17.94 9.93
C PRO A 251 -9.92 -18.02 9.37
N VAL A 252 -8.92 -18.37 10.18
CA VAL A 252 -7.52 -18.56 9.74
C VAL A 252 -7.40 -19.75 8.78
N LEU A 253 -8.02 -20.88 9.12
CA LEU A 253 -8.02 -22.06 8.24
C LEU A 253 -8.84 -21.80 6.98
N ALA A 254 -9.99 -21.16 7.11
CA ALA A 254 -10.85 -20.79 5.98
C ALA A 254 -10.11 -19.88 5.00
N GLN A 255 -9.41 -18.85 5.50
CA GLN A 255 -8.57 -17.98 4.66
C GLN A 255 -7.44 -18.76 3.98
N ALA A 256 -6.70 -19.58 4.72
CA ALA A 256 -5.60 -20.36 4.15
C ALA A 256 -6.10 -21.29 3.01
N VAL A 257 -7.19 -22.02 3.22
CA VAL A 257 -7.79 -22.91 2.20
C VAL A 257 -8.26 -22.10 1.00
N LEU A 258 -8.94 -20.97 1.22
CA LEU A 258 -9.45 -20.13 0.15
C LEU A 258 -8.28 -19.53 -0.68
N PHE A 259 -7.29 -18.94 -0.01
CA PHE A 259 -6.17 -18.27 -0.67
C PHE A 259 -5.27 -19.26 -1.41
N LEU A 260 -4.99 -20.42 -0.83
CA LEU A 260 -4.21 -21.46 -1.49
C LEU A 260 -5.01 -22.11 -2.63
N GLY A 261 -6.30 -22.32 -2.46
CA GLY A 261 -7.19 -22.87 -3.50
C GLY A 261 -7.30 -21.92 -4.70
N THR A 262 -7.53 -20.63 -4.45
CA THR A 262 -7.56 -19.61 -5.52
C THR A 262 -6.20 -19.45 -6.17
N ALA A 263 -5.10 -19.47 -5.43
CA ALA A 263 -3.76 -19.45 -5.97
C ALA A 263 -3.48 -20.65 -6.88
N ALA A 264 -3.87 -21.85 -6.47
CA ALA A 264 -3.75 -23.06 -7.28
C ALA A 264 -4.57 -22.99 -8.57
N ALA A 265 -5.81 -22.49 -8.51
CA ALA A 265 -6.65 -22.27 -9.68
C ALA A 265 -6.04 -21.25 -10.66
N LEU A 266 -5.51 -20.12 -10.16
CA LEU A 266 -4.82 -19.11 -10.96
C LEU A 266 -3.55 -19.66 -11.61
N MET A 267 -2.79 -20.48 -10.89
CA MET A 267 -1.60 -21.14 -11.45
C MET A 267 -1.96 -22.17 -12.51
N ALA A 268 -2.98 -23.01 -12.28
CA ALA A 268 -3.47 -23.95 -13.28
C ALA A 268 -3.91 -23.23 -14.56
N TRP A 269 -4.68 -22.16 -14.41
CA TRP A 269 -5.09 -21.31 -15.53
C TRP A 269 -3.87 -20.70 -16.27
N SER A 270 -2.90 -20.20 -15.55
CA SER A 270 -1.67 -19.63 -16.12
C SER A 270 -0.86 -20.66 -16.90
N VAL A 271 -0.75 -21.89 -16.38
CA VAL A 271 -0.07 -23.03 -17.06
C VAL A 271 -0.76 -23.38 -18.37
N LEU A 272 -2.10 -23.38 -18.41
CA LEU A 272 -2.87 -23.69 -19.62
C LEU A 272 -2.73 -22.58 -20.68
N ARG A 273 -2.69 -21.31 -20.25
CA ARG A 273 -2.71 -20.14 -21.15
C ARG A 273 -1.32 -19.72 -21.64
N VAL A 274 -0.25 -20.03 -20.93
CA VAL A 274 1.10 -19.53 -21.20
C VAL A 274 1.58 -19.77 -22.64
N ARG A 275 1.28 -20.91 -23.24
CA ARG A 275 1.66 -21.22 -24.62
C ARG A 275 0.68 -20.69 -25.67
N LEU A 276 -0.62 -20.61 -25.35
CA LEU A 276 -1.64 -20.08 -26.25
C LEU A 276 -1.41 -18.60 -26.54
N ILE A 277 -1.15 -17.81 -25.50
CA ILE A 277 -0.88 -16.38 -25.64
C ILE A 277 0.45 -16.09 -26.37
N GLY A 278 1.45 -16.97 -26.22
CA GLY A 278 2.71 -16.89 -26.96
C GLY A 278 2.59 -17.11 -28.47
N ALA A 279 1.55 -17.80 -28.92
CA ALA A 279 1.33 -18.09 -30.35
C ALA A 279 0.57 -16.95 -31.08
N ASP A 280 -0.22 -16.16 -30.36
CA ASP A 280 -1.16 -15.17 -30.95
C ASP A 280 -0.49 -13.88 -31.46
N GLU A 281 0.75 -13.59 -31.06
CA GLU A 281 1.47 -12.36 -31.49
C GLU A 281 1.94 -12.37 -32.94
N ARG A 282 2.05 -13.53 -33.57
CA ARG A 282 2.42 -13.60 -35.00
C ARG A 282 1.36 -12.97 -35.92
N GLY A 283 0.11 -12.86 -35.44
CA GLY A 283 -0.99 -12.19 -36.15
C GLY A 283 -1.11 -10.67 -35.94
N SER A 284 -0.51 -10.14 -34.85
CA SER A 284 -0.68 -8.74 -34.42
C SER A 284 0.37 -7.77 -34.97
N LEU A 285 1.53 -8.25 -35.41
CA LEU A 285 2.62 -7.41 -35.97
C LEU A 285 2.25 -6.71 -37.29
N GLY A 286 1.13 -7.06 -37.93
CA GLY A 286 0.67 -6.47 -39.22
C GLY A 286 -0.27 -5.28 -39.09
N ARG A 287 -0.83 -4.96 -37.92
CA ARG A 287 -1.71 -3.79 -37.76
C ARG A 287 -0.93 -2.59 -37.22
N VAL A 288 -0.12 -1.98 -38.06
CA VAL A 288 0.25 -0.58 -37.87
C VAL A 288 -1.06 0.22 -37.88
N ARG A 289 -1.50 0.65 -36.70
CA ARG A 289 -2.61 1.61 -36.59
C ARG A 289 -2.12 2.88 -37.29
N GLN A 290 -2.58 3.09 -38.52
CA GLN A 290 -2.46 4.38 -39.21
C GLN A 290 -3.11 5.42 -38.26
N GLY A 291 -2.28 6.13 -37.52
CA GLY A 291 -2.74 7.20 -36.66
C GLY A 291 -3.35 8.30 -37.53
N ALA A 292 -4.59 8.71 -37.22
CA ALA A 292 -5.16 9.92 -37.79
C ALA A 292 -4.13 11.06 -37.69
N SER A 293 -3.89 11.76 -38.78
CA SER A 293 -2.97 12.90 -38.84
C SER A 293 -3.40 13.93 -37.80
N ARG A 294 -2.55 14.10 -36.78
CA ARG A 294 -2.79 15.13 -35.76
C ARG A 294 -2.29 16.46 -36.28
N THR A 295 -3.09 17.51 -36.12
CA THR A 295 -2.65 18.88 -36.33
C THR A 295 -1.40 19.17 -35.53
N ALA A 296 -0.42 19.79 -36.16
CA ALA A 296 0.81 20.22 -35.49
C ALA A 296 0.45 21.18 -34.36
N SER A 297 0.90 20.88 -33.11
CA SER A 297 0.71 21.76 -31.97
C SER A 297 2.03 22.44 -31.63
N GLU A 298 1.96 23.69 -31.24
CA GLU A 298 3.15 24.44 -30.82
C GLU A 298 3.78 23.82 -29.58
N VAL A 299 5.09 23.64 -29.60
CA VAL A 299 5.88 23.10 -28.50
C VAL A 299 6.24 24.23 -27.56
N TRP A 300 5.99 24.05 -26.26
CA TRP A 300 6.34 25.04 -25.23
C TRP A 300 7.86 25.26 -25.11
N GLN A 301 8.27 26.36 -24.48
CA GLN A 301 9.68 26.62 -24.19
C GLN A 301 10.37 25.46 -23.45
N ASN A 302 9.65 24.72 -22.60
CA ASN A 302 10.11 23.46 -22.03
C ASN A 302 9.51 22.28 -22.80
N GLY A 303 10.24 21.81 -23.83
CA GLY A 303 9.83 20.68 -24.67
C GLY A 303 9.61 19.36 -23.91
N ILE A 304 10.31 19.16 -22.75
CA ILE A 304 10.11 17.98 -21.90
C ILE A 304 8.78 18.06 -21.16
N ALA A 305 8.43 19.23 -20.63
CA ALA A 305 7.13 19.42 -19.99
C ALA A 305 5.99 19.19 -21.00
N TRP A 306 6.13 19.72 -22.22
CA TRP A 306 5.17 19.50 -23.30
C TRP A 306 5.05 18.01 -23.65
N ARG A 307 6.16 17.33 -23.86
CA ARG A 307 6.19 15.89 -24.17
C ARG A 307 5.52 15.04 -23.08
N GLU A 308 5.87 15.28 -21.81
CA GLU A 308 5.28 14.54 -20.68
C GLU A 308 3.77 14.75 -20.58
N LEU A 309 3.31 15.98 -20.74
CA LEU A 309 1.89 16.30 -20.73
C LEU A 309 1.13 15.61 -21.89
N HIS A 310 1.69 15.63 -23.09
CA HIS A 310 1.06 15.04 -24.27
C HIS A 310 1.17 13.51 -24.27
N ALA A 311 2.31 12.93 -23.91
CA ALA A 311 2.49 11.48 -23.89
C ALA A 311 1.71 10.79 -22.77
N ARG A 312 1.62 11.39 -21.59
CA ARG A 312 0.91 10.82 -20.44
C ARG A 312 -0.59 11.15 -20.43
N ASN A 313 -0.97 12.34 -20.86
CA ASN A 313 -2.30 12.90 -20.60
C ASN A 313 -3.30 12.73 -21.74
N LEU A 314 -2.86 12.49 -22.98
CA LEU A 314 -3.74 12.42 -24.15
C LEU A 314 -4.22 11.02 -24.51
N GLY A 315 -3.77 9.97 -23.84
CA GLY A 315 -4.36 8.63 -24.02
C GLY A 315 -5.76 8.59 -23.40
N VAL A 316 -6.79 8.21 -24.16
CA VAL A 316 -8.17 8.05 -23.66
C VAL A 316 -8.20 7.22 -22.37
N SER A 317 -7.40 6.16 -22.30
CA SER A 317 -7.27 5.32 -21.09
C SER A 317 -6.74 6.09 -19.87
N SER A 318 -5.82 7.05 -20.06
CA SER A 318 -5.27 7.86 -18.97
C SER A 318 -6.26 8.92 -18.49
N LEU A 319 -7.02 9.52 -19.41
CA LEU A 319 -8.12 10.45 -19.09
C LEU A 319 -9.21 9.74 -18.30
N VAL A 320 -9.70 8.61 -18.80
CA VAL A 320 -10.75 7.80 -18.15
C VAL A 320 -10.28 7.36 -16.75
N MET A 321 -9.03 6.93 -16.60
CA MET A 321 -8.53 6.47 -15.30
C MET A 321 -8.49 7.60 -14.26
N ARG A 322 -8.03 8.81 -14.60
CA ARG A 322 -7.91 9.94 -13.67
C ARG A 322 -9.23 10.57 -13.30
N TRP A 323 -10.00 10.91 -14.32
CA TRP A 323 -11.31 11.54 -14.12
C TRP A 323 -12.35 10.54 -13.65
N GLY A 324 -12.24 9.27 -14.09
CA GLY A 324 -13.04 8.18 -13.55
C GLY A 324 -12.74 7.92 -12.08
N PHE A 325 -11.46 7.95 -11.66
CA PHE A 325 -11.09 7.86 -10.25
C PHE A 325 -11.69 9.01 -9.43
N LEU A 326 -11.61 10.25 -9.93
CA LEU A 326 -12.24 11.41 -9.28
C LEU A 326 -13.75 11.23 -9.15
N ALA A 327 -14.42 10.87 -10.24
CA ALA A 327 -15.88 10.74 -10.24
C ALA A 327 -16.35 9.60 -9.31
N ILE A 328 -15.71 8.45 -9.40
CA ILE A 328 -16.01 7.28 -8.54
C ILE A 328 -15.67 7.59 -7.08
N GLY A 329 -14.54 8.23 -6.80
CA GLY A 329 -14.11 8.58 -5.45
C GLY A 329 -15.07 9.56 -4.79
N VAL A 330 -15.41 10.64 -5.46
CA VAL A 330 -16.40 11.61 -4.92
C VAL A 330 -17.77 10.96 -4.71
N ALA A 331 -18.20 10.10 -5.65
CA ALA A 331 -19.45 9.34 -5.48
C ALA A 331 -19.36 8.38 -4.28
N ALA A 332 -18.28 7.62 -4.15
CA ALA A 332 -18.06 6.70 -3.04
C ALA A 332 -18.01 7.42 -1.69
N SER A 333 -17.34 8.57 -1.63
CA SER A 333 -17.28 9.42 -0.42
C SER A 333 -18.64 10.02 -0.05
N GLY A 334 -19.56 10.18 -1.00
CA GLY A 334 -20.94 10.62 -0.75
C GLY A 334 -21.87 9.51 -0.22
N VAL A 335 -21.56 8.24 -0.49
CA VAL A 335 -22.40 7.09 -0.08
C VAL A 335 -22.64 7.03 1.43
N PRO A 336 -21.64 7.18 2.32
CA PRO A 336 -21.87 7.18 3.77
C PRO A 336 -22.90 8.22 4.22
N ALA A 337 -22.86 9.44 3.66
CA ALA A 337 -23.81 10.49 3.99
C ALA A 337 -25.24 10.14 3.54
N ILE A 338 -25.40 9.52 2.38
CA ILE A 338 -26.71 9.05 1.87
C ILE A 338 -27.25 7.92 2.75
N LEU A 339 -26.41 6.93 3.12
CA LEU A 339 -26.82 5.81 3.98
C LEU A 339 -27.20 6.29 5.38
N HIS A 340 -26.46 7.25 5.94
CA HIS A 340 -26.78 7.87 7.22
C HIS A 340 -28.09 8.68 7.14
N ALA A 341 -28.31 9.44 6.08
CA ALA A 341 -29.55 10.20 5.86
C ALA A 341 -30.77 9.30 5.74
N ARG A 342 -30.61 8.07 5.25
CA ARG A 342 -31.68 7.05 5.15
C ARG A 342 -31.87 6.25 6.44
N GLY A 343 -31.07 6.49 7.47
CA GLY A 343 -31.14 5.76 8.74
C GLY A 343 -30.59 4.32 8.69
N THR A 344 -29.94 3.91 7.59
CA THR A 344 -29.30 2.60 7.48
C THR A 344 -27.93 2.55 8.16
N LEU A 345 -27.31 3.70 8.35
CA LEU A 345 -26.04 3.87 9.04
C LEU A 345 -26.25 4.73 10.28
N ASN A 346 -25.77 4.29 11.43
CA ASN A 346 -25.86 5.04 12.69
C ASN A 346 -24.76 6.12 12.81
N ASP A 347 -24.87 6.98 13.82
CA ASP A 347 -23.90 8.06 14.08
C ASP A 347 -22.46 7.55 14.28
N ALA A 348 -22.27 6.37 14.88
CA ALA A 348 -20.96 5.77 15.08
C ALA A 348 -20.38 5.15 13.78
N GLY A 349 -21.22 4.59 12.94
CA GLY A 349 -20.83 3.96 11.68
C GLY A 349 -20.47 4.95 10.57
N PHE A 350 -21.09 6.16 10.60
CA PHE A 350 -20.86 7.17 9.56
C PHE A 350 -19.39 7.60 9.46
N PRO A 351 -18.70 8.02 10.53
CA PRO A 351 -17.28 8.38 10.47
C PRO A 351 -16.38 7.23 10.03
N VAL A 352 -16.67 6.00 10.46
CA VAL A 352 -15.91 4.81 10.06
C VAL A 352 -16.03 4.54 8.57
N ALA A 353 -17.23 4.65 8.01
CA ALA A 353 -17.45 4.47 6.58
C ALA A 353 -16.70 5.53 5.75
N VAL A 354 -16.74 6.80 6.18
CA VAL A 354 -15.97 7.88 5.55
C VAL A 354 -14.48 7.61 5.65
N LEU A 355 -13.98 7.20 6.82
CA LEU A 355 -12.57 6.86 7.04
C LEU A 355 -12.10 5.78 6.06
N ILE A 356 -12.85 4.70 5.90
CA ILE A 356 -12.51 3.60 4.99
C ILE A 356 -12.35 4.10 3.56
N VAL A 357 -13.32 4.86 3.05
CA VAL A 357 -13.32 5.35 1.66
C VAL A 357 -12.16 6.32 1.44
N VAL A 358 -12.03 7.34 2.27
CA VAL A 358 -11.02 8.40 2.10
C VAL A 358 -9.60 7.87 2.34
N ALA A 359 -9.42 6.92 3.27
CA ALA A 359 -8.13 6.26 3.49
C ALA A 359 -7.72 5.42 2.27
N ALA A 360 -8.65 4.65 1.69
CA ALA A 360 -8.40 3.89 0.46
C ALA A 360 -7.96 4.80 -0.69
N GLU A 361 -8.68 5.88 -0.93
CA GLU A 361 -8.36 6.87 -1.94
C GLU A 361 -6.98 7.49 -1.71
N SER A 362 -6.65 7.86 -0.48
CA SER A 362 -5.36 8.46 -0.10
C SER A 362 -4.19 7.51 -0.35
N VAL A 363 -4.34 6.24 -0.01
CA VAL A 363 -3.32 5.21 -0.26
C VAL A 363 -3.13 5.00 -1.76
N ILE A 364 -4.22 4.93 -2.53
CA ILE A 364 -4.16 4.80 -4.00
C ILE A 364 -3.42 6.01 -4.61
N VAL A 365 -3.70 7.22 -4.16
CA VAL A 365 -3.02 8.44 -4.63
C VAL A 365 -1.53 8.42 -4.30
N ALA A 366 -1.15 8.02 -3.09
CA ALA A 366 0.25 7.89 -2.70
C ALA A 366 1.01 6.85 -3.55
N LEU A 367 0.40 5.69 -3.79
CA LEU A 367 0.96 4.64 -4.66
C LEU A 367 1.06 5.10 -6.12
N ALA A 368 0.07 5.86 -6.61
CA ALA A 368 0.11 6.46 -7.95
C ALA A 368 1.27 7.45 -8.07
N ALA A 369 1.47 8.30 -7.05
CA ALA A 369 2.54 9.27 -7.00
C ALA A 369 3.91 8.60 -7.00
N LEU A 370 4.11 7.58 -6.15
CA LEU A 370 5.34 6.80 -6.07
C LEU A 370 5.64 6.08 -7.39
N ASN A 371 4.66 5.38 -7.96
CA ASN A 371 4.85 4.66 -9.22
C ASN A 371 5.15 5.62 -10.38
N ALA A 372 4.41 6.72 -10.53
CA ALA A 372 4.61 7.70 -11.60
C ALA A 372 5.99 8.35 -11.53
N SER A 373 6.48 8.66 -10.33
CA SER A 373 7.77 9.32 -10.12
C SER A 373 8.96 8.36 -10.16
N ALA A 374 8.84 7.19 -9.53
CA ALA A 374 9.89 6.18 -9.52
C ALA A 374 10.18 5.59 -10.91
N THR A 375 9.22 5.64 -11.82
CA THR A 375 9.39 5.17 -13.21
C THR A 375 9.77 6.29 -14.20
N ALA A 376 9.78 7.54 -13.77
CA ALA A 376 9.88 8.69 -14.67
C ALA A 376 11.20 8.78 -15.47
N VAL A 377 12.33 8.43 -14.85
CA VAL A 377 13.67 8.47 -15.46
C VAL A 377 14.19 7.08 -15.79
N THR A 378 13.92 6.10 -14.92
CA THR A 378 14.38 4.71 -15.12
C THR A 378 13.86 4.11 -16.42
N LYS A 379 12.60 4.42 -16.79
CA LYS A 379 12.02 3.95 -18.05
C LYS A 379 12.75 4.53 -19.26
N GLU A 380 13.07 5.82 -19.26
CA GLU A 380 13.82 6.43 -20.35
C GLU A 380 15.24 5.85 -20.48
N ARG A 381 15.82 5.44 -19.34
CA ARG A 381 17.11 4.74 -19.33
C ARG A 381 16.99 3.32 -19.90
N GLU A 382 15.96 2.56 -19.49
CA GLU A 382 15.74 1.20 -19.99
C GLU A 382 15.39 1.19 -21.49
N ASP A 383 14.67 2.20 -21.98
CA ASP A 383 14.30 2.38 -23.38
C ASP A 383 15.47 2.99 -24.23
N GLY A 384 16.60 3.37 -23.60
CA GLY A 384 17.74 4.02 -24.27
C GLY A 384 17.49 5.46 -24.72
N SER A 385 16.30 6.01 -24.45
CA SER A 385 15.93 7.37 -24.85
C SER A 385 16.59 8.45 -24.01
N LEU A 386 17.04 8.12 -22.79
CA LEU A 386 17.75 9.05 -21.92
C LEU A 386 19.08 9.50 -22.51
N ASP A 387 19.84 8.57 -23.13
CA ASP A 387 21.13 8.88 -23.73
C ASP A 387 20.97 9.86 -24.90
N ILE A 388 19.93 9.67 -25.73
CA ILE A 388 19.59 10.58 -26.82
C ILE A 388 19.20 11.95 -26.28
N LEU A 389 18.44 12.01 -25.18
CA LEU A 389 18.07 13.30 -24.55
C LEU A 389 19.28 14.06 -24.00
N LEU A 390 20.27 13.34 -23.48
CA LEU A 390 21.50 13.93 -22.93
C LEU A 390 22.43 14.49 -24.00
N THR A 391 22.29 14.09 -25.26
CA THR A 391 23.02 14.72 -26.38
C THR A 391 22.42 16.07 -26.80
N THR A 392 21.23 16.40 -26.32
CA THR A 392 20.59 17.72 -26.53
C THR A 392 21.04 18.74 -25.48
N PRO A 393 21.09 20.04 -25.78
CA PRO A 393 21.52 21.09 -24.85
C PRO A 393 20.45 21.41 -23.81
N ILE A 394 19.93 20.38 -23.10
CA ILE A 394 18.90 20.54 -22.08
C ILE A 394 19.55 20.67 -20.70
N ASP A 395 19.23 21.76 -19.99
CA ASP A 395 19.64 21.95 -18.59
C ASP A 395 18.99 20.89 -17.68
N PRO A 396 19.74 20.27 -16.76
CA PRO A 396 19.20 19.33 -15.77
C PRO A 396 18.01 19.86 -14.98
N GLY A 397 18.01 21.16 -14.69
CA GLY A 397 16.89 21.82 -14.01
C GLY A 397 15.63 21.88 -14.87
N ALA A 398 15.76 22.15 -16.17
CA ALA A 398 14.64 22.12 -17.13
C ALA A 398 14.09 20.71 -17.30
N TYR A 399 14.97 19.69 -17.37
CA TYR A 399 14.58 18.28 -17.44
C TYR A 399 13.75 17.86 -16.22
N LEU A 400 14.29 18.07 -15.00
CA LEU A 400 13.62 17.67 -13.76
C LEU A 400 12.30 18.43 -13.54
N SER A 401 12.28 19.75 -13.86
CA SER A 401 11.05 20.54 -13.74
C SER A 401 9.98 20.14 -14.75
N GLY A 402 10.38 19.74 -15.95
CA GLY A 402 9.49 19.20 -16.97
C GLY A 402 8.83 17.89 -16.52
N LYS A 403 9.63 16.97 -15.97
CA LYS A 403 9.13 15.71 -15.38
C LYS A 403 8.16 15.94 -14.23
N LEU A 404 8.55 16.82 -13.28
CA LEU A 404 7.69 17.17 -12.14
C LEU A 404 6.35 17.75 -12.59
N ARG A 405 6.37 18.69 -13.56
CA ARG A 405 5.14 19.31 -14.07
C ARG A 405 4.21 18.24 -14.67
N GLY A 406 4.74 17.29 -15.45
CA GLY A 406 3.97 16.18 -16.01
C GLY A 406 3.34 15.29 -14.92
N ILE A 407 4.09 14.96 -13.86
CA ILE A 407 3.62 14.13 -12.75
C ILE A 407 2.54 14.86 -11.94
N VAL A 408 2.77 16.13 -11.60
CA VAL A 408 1.78 16.94 -10.84
C VAL A 408 0.47 17.08 -11.62
N THR A 409 0.53 17.38 -12.91
CA THR A 409 -0.67 17.47 -13.76
C THR A 409 -1.41 16.14 -13.89
N TYR A 410 -0.69 15.02 -13.79
CA TYR A 410 -1.30 13.69 -13.75
C TYR A 410 -2.02 13.43 -12.42
N LEU A 411 -1.45 13.84 -11.30
CA LEU A 411 -1.92 13.48 -9.96
C LEU A 411 -3.02 14.40 -9.42
N TRP A 412 -3.09 15.67 -9.85
CA TRP A 412 -4.00 16.63 -9.24
C TRP A 412 -5.49 16.22 -9.25
N PRO A 413 -6.04 15.58 -10.32
CA PRO A 413 -7.43 15.14 -10.26
C PRO A 413 -7.63 14.00 -9.26
N MET A 414 -6.62 13.14 -9.11
CA MET A 414 -6.68 12.03 -8.16
C MET A 414 -6.60 12.52 -6.71
N LEU A 415 -5.78 13.56 -6.43
CA LEU A 415 -5.71 14.21 -5.12
C LEU A 415 -7.03 14.88 -4.72
N ALA A 416 -7.78 15.38 -5.68
CA ALA A 416 -9.05 16.05 -5.41
C ALA A 416 -10.12 15.10 -4.82
N ALA A 417 -10.08 13.79 -5.15
CA ALA A 417 -11.08 12.83 -4.66
C ALA A 417 -11.12 12.73 -3.13
N PRO A 418 -10.05 12.33 -2.41
CA PRO A 418 -10.06 12.24 -0.95
C PRO A 418 -10.27 13.59 -0.27
N ILE A 419 -9.78 14.69 -0.86
CA ILE A 419 -9.98 16.04 -0.33
C ILE A 419 -11.46 16.42 -0.36
N LEU A 420 -12.11 16.26 -1.49
CA LEU A 420 -13.54 16.53 -1.64
C LEU A 420 -14.38 15.60 -0.75
N GLY A 421 -13.97 14.34 -0.62
CA GLY A 421 -14.62 13.36 0.27
C GLY A 421 -14.68 13.84 1.72
N VAL A 422 -13.57 14.33 2.27
CA VAL A 422 -13.52 14.89 3.63
C VAL A 422 -14.35 16.16 3.73
N ILE A 423 -14.25 17.06 2.77
CA ILE A 423 -15.03 18.31 2.78
C ILE A 423 -16.55 18.02 2.79
N VAL A 424 -17.01 17.07 1.96
CA VAL A 424 -18.40 16.64 1.91
C VAL A 424 -18.84 16.04 3.25
N ALA A 425 -18.02 15.18 3.86
CA ALA A 425 -18.33 14.56 5.15
C ALA A 425 -18.42 15.59 6.28
N VAL A 426 -17.47 16.54 6.34
CA VAL A 426 -17.50 17.64 7.33
C VAL A 426 -18.72 18.53 7.11
N ALA A 427 -18.98 18.95 5.88
CA ALA A 427 -20.15 19.79 5.56
C ALA A 427 -21.47 19.11 5.93
N TYR A 428 -21.60 17.82 5.63
CA TYR A 428 -22.77 17.02 6.01
C TYR A 428 -22.94 16.94 7.53
N SER A 429 -21.85 16.63 8.27
CA SER A 429 -21.87 16.55 9.74
C SER A 429 -22.28 17.87 10.38
N MET A 430 -21.73 18.99 9.88
CA MET A 430 -22.08 20.33 10.36
C MET A 430 -23.53 20.71 10.04
N ALA A 431 -23.99 20.44 8.81
CA ALA A 431 -25.37 20.76 8.38
C ALA A 431 -26.43 19.99 9.18
N ARG A 432 -26.10 18.77 9.64
CA ARG A 432 -26.96 17.93 10.47
C ARG A 432 -26.80 18.22 11.96
N GLY A 433 -25.81 19.02 12.39
CA GLY A 433 -25.54 19.30 13.79
C GLY A 433 -25.17 18.04 14.59
N LEU A 434 -24.47 17.09 13.97
CA LEU A 434 -24.09 15.82 14.60
C LEU A 434 -23.05 16.05 15.70
N LEU A 435 -23.40 15.64 16.93
CA LEU A 435 -22.56 15.81 18.10
C LEU A 435 -22.35 14.47 18.81
N VAL A 436 -21.16 14.28 19.37
CA VAL A 436 -20.81 13.16 20.23
C VAL A 436 -20.63 13.65 21.67
N ALA A 437 -21.17 12.93 22.64
CA ALA A 437 -20.95 13.20 24.04
C ALA A 437 -19.55 12.76 24.45
N LEU A 438 -18.80 13.60 25.16
CA LEU A 438 -17.52 13.26 25.74
C LEU A 438 -17.69 12.45 27.04
N PRO A 439 -16.64 11.77 27.53
CA PRO A 439 -16.66 11.11 28.83
C PRO A 439 -17.12 12.08 29.92
N GLY A 440 -18.11 11.69 30.75
CA GLY A 440 -18.74 12.59 31.73
C GLY A 440 -20.05 13.24 31.28
N GLY A 441 -20.39 13.21 29.98
CA GLY A 441 -21.71 13.60 29.43
C GLY A 441 -22.01 15.09 29.40
N VAL A 442 -21.16 15.93 29.97
CA VAL A 442 -21.36 17.38 30.12
C VAL A 442 -20.97 18.17 28.88
N VAL A 443 -19.90 17.71 28.20
CA VAL A 443 -19.35 18.40 27.02
C VAL A 443 -19.69 17.61 25.76
N ARG A 444 -20.20 18.31 24.73
CA ARG A 444 -20.46 17.73 23.40
C ARG A 444 -19.46 18.27 22.41
N ALA A 445 -18.88 17.38 21.60
CA ALA A 445 -17.99 17.72 20.50
C ALA A 445 -18.67 17.42 19.15
N PRO A 446 -18.28 18.09 18.06
CA PRO A 446 -18.72 17.69 16.72
C PRO A 446 -18.37 16.23 16.44
N LEU A 447 -19.28 15.50 15.77
CA LEU A 447 -19.05 14.10 15.40
C LEU A 447 -17.83 13.95 14.49
N ILE A 448 -17.60 14.94 13.62
CA ILE A 448 -16.39 15.07 12.80
C ILE A 448 -15.80 16.45 13.07
N LEU A 449 -14.51 16.52 13.34
CA LEU A 449 -13.83 17.79 13.60
C LEU A 449 -13.76 18.65 12.32
N PRO A 450 -14.30 19.88 12.32
CA PRO A 450 -14.29 20.74 11.14
C PRO A 450 -12.87 21.09 10.64
N GLU A 451 -11.90 21.15 11.54
CA GLU A 451 -10.50 21.46 11.22
C GLU A 451 -9.86 20.43 10.28
N VAL A 452 -10.40 19.21 10.22
CA VAL A 452 -9.90 18.14 9.34
C VAL A 452 -10.09 18.51 7.87
N ALA A 453 -11.11 19.32 7.54
CA ALA A 453 -11.29 19.83 6.18
C ALA A 453 -10.11 20.68 5.68
N ILE A 454 -9.27 21.20 6.58
CA ILE A 454 -8.08 21.99 6.26
C ILE A 454 -6.81 21.19 6.55
N ALA A 455 -6.72 20.57 7.72
CA ALA A 455 -5.52 19.86 8.19
C ALA A 455 -5.20 18.65 7.29
N PHE A 456 -6.20 17.86 6.93
CA PHE A 456 -6.00 16.68 6.10
C PHE A 456 -5.51 16.99 4.68
N PRO A 457 -6.15 17.90 3.90
CA PRO A 457 -5.63 18.29 2.59
C PRO A 457 -4.20 18.83 2.64
N LEU A 458 -3.88 19.64 3.64
CA LEU A 458 -2.55 20.23 3.82
C LEU A 458 -1.48 19.13 3.95
N VAL A 459 -1.70 18.17 4.85
CA VAL A 459 -0.76 17.07 5.08
C VAL A 459 -0.74 16.09 3.90
N LEU A 460 -1.89 15.76 3.31
CA LEU A 460 -1.99 14.85 2.17
C LEU A 460 -1.23 15.37 0.95
N VAL A 461 -1.36 16.65 0.62
CA VAL A 461 -0.65 17.28 -0.50
C VAL A 461 0.85 17.29 -0.23
N ALA A 462 1.27 17.68 0.98
CA ALA A 462 2.70 17.72 1.36
C ALA A 462 3.32 16.32 1.37
N PHE A 463 2.63 15.31 1.90
CA PHE A 463 3.06 13.91 1.90
C PHE A 463 3.12 13.34 0.47
N THR A 464 2.15 13.67 -0.38
CA THR A 464 2.17 13.25 -1.80
C THR A 464 3.34 13.89 -2.55
N ALA A 465 3.64 15.17 -2.31
CA ALA A 465 4.81 15.84 -2.86
C ALA A 465 6.12 15.17 -2.39
N PHE A 466 6.21 14.78 -1.12
CA PHE A 466 7.30 13.98 -0.58
C PHE A 466 7.43 12.64 -1.34
N CYS A 467 6.34 11.89 -1.52
CA CYS A 467 6.33 10.64 -2.28
C CYS A 467 6.83 10.83 -3.72
N VAL A 468 6.41 11.91 -4.39
CA VAL A 468 6.88 12.24 -5.75
C VAL A 468 8.39 12.50 -5.76
N MET A 469 8.92 13.26 -4.80
CA MET A 469 10.34 13.58 -4.77
C MET A 469 11.22 12.40 -4.40
N VAL A 470 10.80 11.57 -3.45
CA VAL A 470 11.47 10.30 -3.10
C VAL A 470 11.47 9.36 -4.30
N GLY A 471 10.33 9.20 -4.98
CA GLY A 471 10.24 8.39 -6.19
C GLY A 471 11.17 8.87 -7.30
N LEU A 472 11.21 10.17 -7.55
CA LEU A 472 12.09 10.76 -8.56
C LEU A 472 13.57 10.60 -8.19
N GLN A 473 13.94 10.77 -6.91
CA GLN A 473 15.30 10.54 -6.43
C GLN A 473 15.77 9.12 -6.71
N TRP A 474 14.97 8.12 -6.34
CA TRP A 474 15.30 6.73 -6.62
C TRP A 474 15.27 6.40 -8.12
N SER A 475 14.40 7.06 -8.90
CA SER A 475 14.36 6.91 -10.36
C SER A 475 15.68 7.36 -11.01
N VAL A 476 16.27 8.43 -10.53
CA VAL A 476 17.57 8.92 -11.03
C VAL A 476 18.71 8.01 -10.59
N GLN A 477 18.68 7.52 -9.33
CA GLN A 477 19.80 6.76 -8.73
C GLN A 477 19.79 5.27 -9.08
N SER A 478 18.66 4.70 -9.50
CA SER A 478 18.52 3.27 -9.74
C SER A 478 18.86 2.90 -11.17
N LYS A 479 19.50 1.72 -11.37
CA LYS A 479 19.79 1.17 -12.70
C LYS A 479 18.54 0.66 -13.43
N GLY A 480 17.49 0.26 -12.70
CA GLY A 480 16.27 -0.31 -13.28
C GLY A 480 15.02 0.13 -12.53
N THR A 481 13.90 0.09 -13.24
CA THR A 481 12.59 0.56 -12.79
C THR A 481 12.11 -0.15 -11.52
N ILE A 482 12.30 -1.46 -11.43
CA ILE A 482 11.84 -2.26 -10.28
C ILE A 482 12.53 -1.82 -8.99
N ASN A 483 13.85 -1.64 -9.04
CA ASN A 483 14.62 -1.21 -7.86
C ASN A 483 14.21 0.19 -7.41
N SER A 484 13.89 1.07 -8.36
CA SER A 484 13.43 2.42 -8.08
C SER A 484 12.08 2.42 -7.35
N VAL A 485 11.10 1.71 -7.91
CA VAL A 485 9.75 1.62 -7.32
C VAL A 485 9.82 0.99 -5.93
N PHE A 486 10.61 -0.09 -5.78
CA PHE A 486 10.78 -0.77 -4.50
C PHE A 486 11.37 0.15 -3.43
N ALA A 487 12.50 0.80 -3.73
CA ALA A 487 13.16 1.66 -2.75
C ALA A 487 12.30 2.88 -2.39
N ALA A 488 11.65 3.49 -3.39
CA ALA A 488 10.76 4.62 -3.16
C ALA A 488 9.56 4.24 -2.29
N THR A 489 8.89 3.11 -2.61
CA THR A 489 7.74 2.63 -1.84
C THR A 489 8.16 2.21 -0.43
N GLY A 490 9.32 1.56 -0.28
CA GLY A 490 9.86 1.18 1.03
C GLY A 490 10.13 2.37 1.94
N VAL A 491 10.76 3.42 1.42
CA VAL A 491 11.02 4.66 2.19
C VAL A 491 9.72 5.35 2.57
N ALA A 492 8.79 5.53 1.62
CA ALA A 492 7.52 6.20 1.89
C ALA A 492 6.65 5.41 2.89
N ALA A 493 6.60 4.07 2.76
CA ALA A 493 5.88 3.20 3.68
C ALA A 493 6.51 3.23 5.09
N ALA A 494 7.85 3.24 5.20
CA ALA A 494 8.53 3.34 6.49
C ALA A 494 8.21 4.66 7.19
N VAL A 495 8.26 5.79 6.47
CA VAL A 495 7.91 7.10 7.01
C VAL A 495 6.44 7.14 7.44
N ALA A 496 5.52 6.66 6.59
CA ALA A 496 4.10 6.62 6.90
C ALA A 496 3.81 5.73 8.12
N LEU A 497 4.46 4.57 8.22
CA LEU A 497 4.26 3.63 9.32
C LEU A 497 4.79 4.21 10.64
N VAL A 498 6.04 4.72 10.66
CA VAL A 498 6.63 5.30 11.87
C VAL A 498 5.85 6.52 12.33
N SER A 499 5.53 7.47 11.44
CA SER A 499 4.73 8.65 11.80
C SER A 499 3.30 8.30 12.23
N GLY A 500 2.70 7.27 11.60
CA GLY A 500 1.39 6.76 11.98
C GLY A 500 1.39 6.10 13.37
N LEU A 501 2.38 5.26 13.67
CA LEU A 501 2.53 4.64 14.99
C LEU A 501 2.80 5.68 16.09
N CYS A 502 3.66 6.67 15.82
CA CYS A 502 3.87 7.77 16.77
C CYS A 502 2.58 8.57 16.99
N GLY A 503 1.86 8.91 15.91
CA GLY A 503 0.64 9.70 16.00
C GLY A 503 -0.51 8.96 16.69
N LEU A 504 -0.80 7.73 16.28
CA LEU A 504 -1.90 6.94 16.83
C LEU A 504 -1.55 6.28 18.17
N GLY A 505 -0.31 5.82 18.35
CA GLY A 505 0.14 5.20 19.59
C GLY A 505 0.28 6.19 20.75
N LEU A 506 0.83 7.38 20.50
CA LEU A 506 0.95 8.46 21.47
C LEU A 506 -0.31 9.33 21.51
N GLY A 507 -1.02 9.43 20.37
CA GLY A 507 -2.19 10.29 20.20
C GLY A 507 -3.31 10.02 21.18
N GLY A 508 -3.44 8.77 21.61
CA GLY A 508 -4.44 8.38 22.59
C GLY A 508 -3.96 8.40 24.05
N ARG A 509 -2.77 8.93 24.37
CA ARG A 509 -2.19 8.80 25.74
C ARG A 509 -1.61 10.07 26.30
N ILE A 510 -1.06 10.93 25.47
CA ILE A 510 -0.42 12.16 25.94
C ILE A 510 -1.21 13.35 25.37
N PRO A 511 -1.91 14.10 26.23
CA PRO A 511 -2.62 15.31 25.80
C PRO A 511 -1.67 16.25 25.05
N ILE A 512 -2.17 16.92 24.03
CA ILE A 512 -1.43 17.88 23.19
C ILE A 512 -0.34 17.25 22.32
N VAL A 513 0.60 16.50 22.91
CA VAL A 513 1.75 15.91 22.17
C VAL A 513 1.29 14.83 21.17
N GLY A 514 0.35 13.99 21.57
CA GLY A 514 -0.18 12.94 20.71
C GLY A 514 -0.87 13.46 19.46
N PRO A 515 -1.87 14.32 19.58
CA PRO A 515 -2.53 14.97 18.44
C PRO A 515 -1.56 15.79 17.56
N PHE A 516 -0.55 16.44 18.17
CA PHE A 516 0.50 17.14 17.43
C PHE A 516 1.30 16.17 16.55
N LEU A 517 1.75 15.04 17.10
CA LEU A 517 2.50 14.02 16.34
C LEU A 517 1.63 13.33 15.28
N ALA A 518 0.34 13.15 15.53
CA ALA A 518 -0.60 12.64 14.53
C ALA A 518 -0.70 13.55 13.30
N GLY A 519 -0.49 14.85 13.46
CA GLY A 519 -0.42 15.82 12.38
C GLY A 519 0.63 15.54 11.32
N PHE A 520 1.63 14.71 11.60
CA PHE A 520 2.65 14.32 10.62
C PHE A 520 2.21 13.21 9.65
N ASN A 521 1.06 12.57 9.90
CA ASN A 521 0.58 11.48 9.06
C ASN A 521 -0.84 11.78 8.56
N PRO A 522 -1.09 11.77 7.22
CA PRO A 522 -2.42 12.08 6.70
C PRO A 522 -3.50 11.11 7.19
N LEU A 523 -3.19 9.82 7.33
CA LEU A 523 -4.16 8.84 7.83
C LEU A 523 -4.43 9.00 9.33
N ALA A 524 -3.44 9.39 10.13
CA ALA A 524 -3.62 9.67 11.54
C ALA A 524 -4.48 10.93 11.76
N VAL A 525 -4.22 12.00 10.99
CA VAL A 525 -5.09 13.21 10.98
C VAL A 525 -6.53 12.85 10.63
N LEU A 526 -6.70 12.01 9.61
CA LEU A 526 -8.01 11.57 9.17
C LEU A 526 -8.73 10.76 10.25
N GLN A 527 -8.05 9.78 10.86
CA GLN A 527 -8.64 8.93 11.91
C GLN A 527 -9.03 9.74 13.15
N LEU A 528 -8.13 10.58 13.66
CA LEU A 528 -8.41 11.39 14.84
C LEU A 528 -9.51 12.44 14.60
N GLY A 529 -9.59 12.96 13.40
CA GLY A 529 -10.59 13.94 13.03
C GLY A 529 -11.98 13.38 12.74
N LEU A 530 -12.05 12.16 12.23
CA LEU A 530 -13.32 11.47 11.96
C LEU A 530 -13.86 10.72 13.17
N ALA A 531 -13.00 10.29 14.10
CA ALA A 531 -13.41 9.59 15.32
C ALA A 531 -12.96 10.34 16.59
N PRO A 532 -13.36 11.61 16.78
CA PRO A 532 -12.90 12.41 17.91
C PRO A 532 -13.38 11.87 19.27
N GLY A 533 -14.49 11.16 19.32
CA GLY A 533 -15.01 10.55 20.55
C GLY A 533 -14.02 9.52 21.13
N GLU A 534 -13.40 8.68 20.32
CA GLU A 534 -12.38 7.72 20.76
C GLU A 534 -11.12 8.44 21.26
N LEU A 535 -10.69 9.49 20.55
CA LEU A 535 -9.54 10.30 20.94
C LEU A 535 -9.76 10.97 22.30
N PHE A 536 -10.88 11.65 22.47
CA PHE A 536 -11.16 12.41 23.68
C PHE A 536 -11.44 11.49 24.88
N ALA A 537 -12.03 10.30 24.64
CA ALA A 537 -12.17 9.28 25.67
C ALA A 537 -10.79 8.73 26.13
N ALA A 538 -9.90 8.49 25.19
CA ALA A 538 -8.55 7.99 25.49
C ALA A 538 -7.66 9.03 26.20
N LEU A 539 -7.85 10.34 25.89
CA LEU A 539 -7.12 11.46 26.50
C LEU A 539 -7.77 11.97 27.80
N THR A 540 -8.90 11.39 28.24
CA THR A 540 -9.63 11.83 29.44
C THR A 540 -9.94 13.34 29.42
N VAL A 541 -10.36 13.85 28.25
CA VAL A 541 -10.69 15.27 28.07
C VAL A 541 -12.02 15.58 28.79
N GLU A 542 -11.97 16.37 29.83
CA GLU A 542 -13.12 16.70 30.67
C GLU A 542 -13.56 18.15 30.52
N SER A 543 -12.70 19.02 29.96
CA SER A 543 -12.96 20.45 29.87
C SER A 543 -12.96 20.99 28.42
N LEU A 544 -13.69 22.07 28.16
CA LEU A 544 -13.70 22.78 26.87
C LEU A 544 -12.30 23.34 26.51
N THR A 545 -11.50 23.72 27.50
CA THR A 545 -10.17 24.26 27.32
C THR A 545 -9.22 23.17 26.83
N GLU A 546 -9.28 21.95 27.38
CA GLU A 546 -8.49 20.79 26.93
C GLU A 546 -8.92 20.36 25.53
N LEU A 547 -10.23 20.38 25.24
CA LEU A 547 -10.77 20.11 23.92
C LEU A 547 -10.18 21.08 22.87
N SER A 548 -10.19 22.39 23.16
CA SER A 548 -9.65 23.40 22.26
C SER A 548 -8.14 23.27 22.07
N ALA A 549 -7.39 22.97 23.13
CA ALA A 549 -5.94 22.74 23.08
C ALA A 549 -5.59 21.51 22.25
N THR A 550 -6.34 20.41 22.39
CA THR A 550 -6.14 19.16 21.61
C THR A 550 -6.41 19.40 20.12
N ARG A 551 -7.48 20.13 19.78
CA ARG A 551 -7.82 20.52 18.41
C ARG A 551 -6.74 21.42 17.78
N ALA A 552 -6.28 22.43 18.53
CA ALA A 552 -5.22 23.32 18.11
C ALA A 552 -3.88 22.56 17.90
N ALA A 553 -3.56 21.60 18.78
CA ALA A 553 -2.38 20.76 18.66
C ALA A 553 -2.39 19.90 17.38
N LEU A 554 -3.55 19.33 17.00
CA LEU A 554 -3.69 18.57 15.75
C LEU A 554 -3.42 19.45 14.52
N VAL A 555 -3.99 20.65 14.48
CA VAL A 555 -3.77 21.60 13.38
C VAL A 555 -2.33 22.08 13.34
N ALA A 556 -1.74 22.41 14.49
CA ALA A 556 -0.33 22.81 14.57
C ALA A 556 0.62 21.70 14.10
N GLY A 557 0.33 20.45 14.47
CA GLY A 557 1.05 19.28 14.01
C GLY A 557 0.92 19.08 12.49
N ALA A 558 -0.28 19.28 11.94
CA ALA A 558 -0.51 19.20 10.50
C ALA A 558 0.29 20.26 9.72
N ILE A 559 0.36 21.48 10.23
CA ILE A 559 1.20 22.55 9.66
C ILE A 559 2.68 22.18 9.77
N ALA A 560 3.15 21.78 10.94
CA ALA A 560 4.54 21.40 11.17
C ALA A 560 4.97 20.20 10.30
N GLY A 561 4.14 19.17 10.21
CA GLY A 561 4.37 18.01 9.36
C GLY A 561 4.45 18.39 7.87
N SER A 562 3.54 19.26 7.42
CA SER A 562 3.54 19.75 6.03
C SER A 562 4.78 20.56 5.70
N VAL A 563 5.20 21.47 6.60
CA VAL A 563 6.45 22.22 6.46
C VAL A 563 7.65 21.27 6.42
N GLY A 564 7.69 20.27 7.29
CA GLY A 564 8.74 19.25 7.31
C GLY A 564 8.84 18.47 5.99
N TYR A 565 7.73 17.99 5.45
CA TYR A 565 7.71 17.32 4.15
C TYR A 565 8.15 18.24 3.01
N LEU A 566 7.68 19.49 2.98
CA LEU A 566 8.08 20.45 1.96
C LEU A 566 9.57 20.83 2.06
N ALA A 567 10.12 20.91 3.27
CA ALA A 567 11.56 21.13 3.47
C ALA A 567 12.38 19.97 2.88
N ILE A 568 11.95 18.72 3.11
CA ILE A 568 12.57 17.52 2.52
C ILE A 568 12.45 17.56 0.98
N VAL A 569 11.30 17.92 0.44
CA VAL A 569 11.07 18.09 -1.01
C VAL A 569 12.06 19.08 -1.61
N VAL A 570 12.23 20.24 -1.00
CA VAL A 570 13.18 21.28 -1.45
C VAL A 570 14.62 20.77 -1.37
N ALA A 571 15.00 20.12 -0.28
CA ALA A 571 16.34 19.56 -0.10
C ALA A 571 16.67 18.49 -1.15
N ILE A 572 15.75 17.54 -1.39
CA ILE A 572 15.92 16.51 -2.42
C ILE A 572 16.04 17.15 -3.81
N ARG A 573 15.18 18.12 -4.14
CA ARG A 573 15.22 18.83 -5.43
C ARG A 573 16.54 19.54 -5.65
N ALA A 574 17.05 20.23 -4.66
CA ALA A 574 18.35 20.93 -4.73
C ALA A 574 19.50 19.92 -4.93
N SER A 575 19.53 18.84 -4.15
CA SER A 575 20.53 17.78 -4.28
C SER A 575 20.50 17.10 -5.65
N LEU A 576 19.30 16.78 -6.17
CA LEU A 576 19.14 16.18 -7.49
C LEU A 576 19.64 17.11 -8.60
N ARG A 577 19.31 18.41 -8.54
CA ARG A 577 19.76 19.39 -9.55
C ARG A 577 21.29 19.47 -9.62
N GLN A 578 21.96 19.47 -8.47
CA GLN A 578 23.43 19.56 -8.40
C GLN A 578 24.12 18.26 -8.87
N ARG A 579 23.57 17.11 -8.53
CA ARG A 579 24.22 15.81 -8.73
C ARG A 579 23.73 15.04 -9.96
N PHE A 580 22.74 15.53 -10.68
CA PHE A 580 22.09 14.82 -11.77
C PHE A 580 23.07 14.28 -12.81
N MET A 581 23.90 15.17 -13.41
CA MET A 581 24.84 14.77 -14.46
C MET A 581 25.90 13.79 -13.98
N MET A 582 26.38 13.95 -12.74
CA MET A 582 27.34 13.02 -12.13
C MET A 582 26.73 11.61 -11.96
N ILE A 583 25.49 11.54 -11.45
CA ILE A 583 24.81 10.26 -11.22
C ILE A 583 24.55 9.56 -12.57
N VAL A 584 24.08 10.31 -13.56
CA VAL A 584 23.76 9.73 -14.88
C VAL A 584 25.01 9.20 -15.58
N ARG A 585 26.13 9.97 -15.61
CA ARG A 585 27.42 9.53 -16.17
C ARG A 585 27.96 8.28 -15.46
N ARG A 586 27.89 8.24 -14.13
CA ARG A 586 28.32 7.08 -13.35
C ARG A 586 27.50 5.82 -13.66
N LEU A 587 26.20 5.97 -13.91
CA LEU A 587 25.32 4.85 -14.25
C LEU A 587 25.48 4.40 -15.71
N ALA A 588 25.87 5.28 -16.62
CA ALA A 588 26.19 5.00 -18.00
C ALA A 588 27.58 4.31 -18.17
N GLY A 589 28.38 4.21 -17.11
CA GLY A 589 29.73 3.62 -17.19
C GLY A 589 30.79 4.51 -17.86
N THR A 590 30.52 5.80 -18.01
CA THR A 590 31.39 6.80 -18.65
C THR A 590 32.10 7.69 -17.63
N ALA A 591 32.06 7.33 -16.34
CA ALA A 591 32.72 8.03 -15.24
C ALA A 591 33.95 7.27 -14.73
#